data_b2871faefafa1336e037afe53ec53d96
#
_entry.id   b2871faefafa1336e037afe53ec53d96
#
_cell.length_a   1.000
_cell.length_b   1.000
_cell.length_c   1.000
_cell.angle_alpha   90.00
_cell.angle_beta   90.00
_cell.angle_gamma   90.00
#
_symmetry.space_group_name_H-M   'P 1'
#
loop_
_entity.id
_entity.type
_entity.pdbx_description
1 polymer ?
#
loop_
_entity_poly.entity_id
_entity_poly.type
_entity_poly.pdbx_seq_one_letter_code
_entity_poly.pdbx_strand_id
1 'polypeptide(L)'
;MTIQLQGVRKVYPGRAPSMRGTKLEIQGPALWIRNALQAVRPTAATTPPVVALANCTLSVAPGEIFGILGPNGSGKTTLIKILAGLIRPTAGVGQVAGVPLDETRAIRRQVSYVSTTGWMGLEWALTAEQNLHFFARLSGMPTALAKHRSDEALRALDLWGDRAKSVSALSNGMRQRVIMARALLWHTPVVLLDEPLVGLDPHHRHALLQLIEGLARQRGQTVVVSDHDAEAVATLADRVLLLAQGQVAGYGTVANLVERLRDRRIVDLVTTGTGTPDVAPPAAVSRVVRRPRPGPLGQVQWQVTVDARHPDALMEVITWLESAGVMITELTERAPSLQDVLADEALSAAGQVTA
;
A
#
# COMPACT_ATOMS: atom_id res chain seq x y z
N MET A 1 -3.80 10.71 21.39
CA MET A 1 -3.57 9.84 20.23
C MET A 1 -4.87 9.69 19.47
N THR A 2 -4.86 9.89 18.15
CA THR A 2 -6.05 9.74 17.31
C THR A 2 -6.29 8.27 16.94
N ILE A 3 -5.23 7.49 16.77
CA ILE A 3 -5.30 6.05 16.54
C ILE A 3 -4.42 5.35 17.57
N GLN A 4 -4.92 4.29 18.17
CA GLN A 4 -4.16 3.41 19.07
C GLN A 4 -4.55 1.98 18.81
N LEU A 5 -3.56 1.11 18.60
CA LEU A 5 -3.75 -0.33 18.41
C LEU A 5 -2.81 -1.08 19.36
N GLN A 6 -3.30 -2.18 19.95
CA GLN A 6 -2.52 -3.08 20.78
C GLN A 6 -2.80 -4.52 20.38
N GLY A 7 -1.78 -5.21 19.89
CA GLY A 7 -1.86 -6.62 19.53
C GLY A 7 -2.91 -6.96 18.49
N VAL A 8 -3.24 -6.03 17.59
CA VAL A 8 -4.29 -6.24 16.59
C VAL A 8 -3.89 -7.35 15.62
N ARG A 9 -4.73 -8.37 15.55
CA ARG A 9 -4.57 -9.53 14.68
C ARG A 9 -5.76 -9.67 13.75
N LYS A 10 -5.51 -10.10 12.50
CA LYS A 10 -6.56 -10.45 11.55
C LYS A 10 -6.23 -11.76 10.85
N VAL A 11 -7.13 -12.71 11.00
CA VAL A 11 -7.08 -14.02 10.31
C VAL A 11 -8.32 -14.12 9.43
N TYR A 12 -8.12 -14.45 8.17
CA TYR A 12 -9.20 -14.81 7.26
C TYR A 12 -9.32 -16.34 7.26
N PRO A 13 -10.52 -16.89 7.43
CA PRO A 13 -10.72 -18.33 7.29
C PRO A 13 -10.39 -18.77 5.89
N GLY A 14 -9.80 -19.95 5.75
CA GLY A 14 -9.54 -20.55 4.46
C GLY A 14 -10.85 -20.69 3.66
N ARG A 15 -10.83 -20.38 2.37
CA ARG A 15 -11.98 -20.54 1.51
C ARG A 15 -12.14 -22.02 1.16
N ALA A 16 -13.35 -22.55 1.31
CA ALA A 16 -13.76 -23.74 0.57
C ALA A 16 -13.61 -23.46 -0.94
N PRO A 17 -13.22 -24.44 -1.77
CA PRO A 17 -13.09 -24.24 -3.19
C PRO A 17 -14.41 -23.70 -3.74
N SER A 18 -14.40 -22.48 -4.25
CA SER A 18 -15.55 -21.94 -4.96
C SER A 18 -15.70 -22.77 -6.22
N MET A 19 -16.84 -23.37 -6.43
CA MET A 19 -17.23 -23.94 -7.73
C MET A 19 -17.33 -22.78 -8.77
N ARG A 20 -16.18 -22.25 -9.19
CA ARG A 20 -16.12 -21.45 -10.42
C ARG A 20 -15.93 -22.41 -11.57
N GLY A 21 -16.98 -22.60 -12.35
CA GLY A 21 -16.80 -23.18 -13.66
C GLY A 21 -17.65 -24.38 -14.04
N THR A 22 -18.83 -24.58 -13.47
CA THR A 22 -19.86 -25.38 -14.16
C THR A 22 -20.98 -24.45 -14.61
N LYS A 23 -21.10 -24.24 -15.92
CA LYS A 23 -22.38 -23.79 -16.52
C LYS A 23 -23.44 -24.72 -15.98
N LEU A 24 -24.28 -24.27 -15.07
CA LEU A 24 -25.48 -24.98 -14.66
C LEU A 24 -26.45 -24.93 -15.83
N GLU A 25 -26.42 -25.95 -16.68
CA GLU A 25 -27.60 -26.31 -17.45
C GLU A 25 -28.59 -26.90 -16.44
N ILE A 26 -29.53 -26.06 -15.99
CA ILE A 26 -30.60 -26.46 -15.08
C ILE A 26 -31.61 -27.24 -15.87
N GLN A 27 -31.57 -28.56 -15.77
CA GLN A 27 -32.64 -29.44 -16.24
C GLN A 27 -33.16 -30.29 -15.07
N GLY A 28 -34.33 -29.91 -14.56
CA GLY A 28 -35.19 -30.68 -13.68
C GLY A 28 -35.05 -30.48 -12.17
N PRO A 29 -36.18 -30.60 -11.41
CA PRO A 29 -36.26 -30.31 -9.97
C PRO A 29 -35.46 -31.26 -9.07
N ALA A 30 -35.18 -32.49 -9.50
CA ALA A 30 -34.40 -33.47 -8.72
C ALA A 30 -32.90 -33.12 -8.60
N LEU A 31 -32.35 -32.39 -9.57
CA LEU A 31 -30.94 -31.94 -9.53
C LEU A 31 -30.72 -30.82 -8.50
N TRP A 32 -31.72 -29.98 -8.33
CA TRP A 32 -31.68 -28.87 -7.37
C TRP A 32 -31.60 -29.36 -5.93
N ILE A 33 -32.40 -30.37 -5.57
CA ILE A 33 -32.41 -30.96 -4.21
C ILE A 33 -31.08 -31.65 -3.93
N ARG A 34 -30.49 -32.36 -4.90
CA ARG A 34 -29.18 -33.02 -4.74
C ARG A 34 -28.06 -31.99 -4.55
N ASN A 35 -28.08 -30.88 -5.30
CA ASN A 35 -27.10 -29.81 -5.19
C ASN A 35 -27.25 -29.01 -3.88
N ALA A 36 -28.50 -28.79 -3.42
CA ALA A 36 -28.77 -28.17 -2.12
C ALA A 36 -28.29 -29.04 -0.95
N LEU A 37 -28.45 -30.35 -1.01
CA LEU A 37 -27.97 -31.30 0.01
C LEU A 37 -26.46 -31.47 -0.03
N GLN A 38 -25.79 -31.31 -1.17
CA GLN A 38 -24.32 -31.26 -1.26
C GLN A 38 -23.73 -29.94 -0.79
N ALA A 39 -24.46 -28.83 -0.94
CA ALA A 39 -24.05 -27.51 -0.42
C ALA A 39 -24.07 -27.42 1.12
N VAL A 40 -24.82 -28.30 1.79
CA VAL A 40 -24.94 -28.37 3.27
C VAL A 40 -23.86 -29.25 3.91
N ARG A 41 -23.11 -30.05 3.13
CA ARG A 41 -21.94 -30.75 3.71
C ARG A 41 -20.81 -29.75 3.90
N PRO A 42 -20.29 -29.55 5.13
CA PRO A 42 -19.09 -28.76 5.34
C PRO A 42 -17.93 -29.55 4.72
N THR A 43 -17.63 -29.24 3.44
CA THR A 43 -16.38 -29.69 2.86
C THR A 43 -15.27 -29.00 3.66
N ALA A 44 -14.41 -29.81 4.26
CA ALA A 44 -13.26 -29.32 5.01
C ALA A 44 -12.55 -28.23 4.17
N ALA A 45 -12.31 -27.07 4.77
CA ALA A 45 -11.63 -25.97 4.13
C ALA A 45 -10.28 -26.46 3.59
N THR A 46 -10.14 -26.54 2.28
CA THR A 46 -8.92 -27.08 1.66
C THR A 46 -7.78 -26.07 1.61
N THR A 47 -8.05 -24.81 1.91
CA THR A 47 -7.03 -23.75 2.01
C THR A 47 -6.80 -23.38 3.47
N PRO A 48 -5.54 -23.31 3.94
CA PRO A 48 -5.26 -22.90 5.31
C PRO A 48 -5.73 -21.46 5.57
N PRO A 49 -6.03 -21.11 6.82
CA PRO A 49 -6.37 -19.74 7.19
C PRO A 49 -5.20 -18.81 6.89
N VAL A 50 -5.51 -17.63 6.34
CA VAL A 50 -4.50 -16.62 6.01
C VAL A 50 -4.41 -15.61 7.16
N VAL A 51 -3.22 -15.51 7.75
CA VAL A 51 -2.91 -14.46 8.75
C VAL A 51 -2.54 -13.19 7.98
N ALA A 52 -3.48 -12.27 7.88
CA ALA A 52 -3.26 -11.00 7.18
C ALA A 52 -2.59 -9.94 8.06
N LEU A 53 -2.79 -10.03 9.39
CA LEU A 53 -2.06 -9.27 10.41
C LEU A 53 -1.84 -10.20 11.60
N ALA A 54 -0.59 -10.33 12.04
CA ALA A 54 -0.22 -11.24 13.13
C ALA A 54 -0.32 -10.55 14.50
N ASN A 55 0.30 -9.39 14.63
CA ASN A 55 0.35 -8.62 15.89
C ASN A 55 0.72 -7.16 15.53
N CYS A 56 -0.27 -6.28 15.42
CA CYS A 56 -0.03 -4.89 15.07
C CYS A 56 -0.28 -4.00 16.29
N THR A 57 0.80 -3.35 16.76
CA THR A 57 0.76 -2.36 17.84
C THR A 57 1.33 -1.04 17.30
N LEU A 58 0.54 0.02 17.34
CA LEU A 58 0.94 1.35 16.88
C LEU A 58 0.12 2.45 17.53
N SER A 59 0.61 3.66 17.43
CA SER A 59 -0.13 4.87 17.79
C SER A 59 0.10 5.97 16.76
N VAL A 60 -0.92 6.76 16.45
CA VAL A 60 -0.84 7.92 15.56
C VAL A 60 -1.35 9.15 16.31
N ALA A 61 -0.61 10.26 16.22
CA ALA A 61 -0.95 11.50 16.90
C ALA A 61 -2.03 12.31 16.11
N PRO A 62 -2.72 13.26 16.74
CA PRO A 62 -3.59 14.19 16.03
C PRO A 62 -2.78 15.02 15.02
N GLY A 63 -3.33 15.20 13.79
CA GLY A 63 -2.70 16.01 12.75
C GLY A 63 -1.43 15.39 12.12
N GLU A 64 -1.11 14.14 12.48
CA GLU A 64 0.02 13.40 11.94
C GLU A 64 -0.30 12.83 10.55
N ILE A 65 0.68 12.85 9.66
CA ILE A 65 0.68 12.06 8.43
C ILE A 65 1.44 10.77 8.69
N PHE A 66 0.72 9.66 8.65
CA PHE A 66 1.24 8.35 8.98
C PHE A 66 1.28 7.44 7.75
N GLY A 67 2.48 6.96 7.38
CA GLY A 67 2.69 6.08 6.26
C GLY A 67 2.55 4.60 6.64
N ILE A 68 1.92 3.78 5.80
CA ILE A 68 1.92 2.32 5.90
C ILE A 68 2.56 1.78 4.62
N LEU A 69 3.74 1.19 4.76
CA LEU A 69 4.55 0.69 3.66
C LEU A 69 4.68 -0.82 3.70
N GLY A 70 4.83 -1.42 2.55
CA GLY A 70 5.04 -2.87 2.43
C GLY A 70 4.71 -3.38 1.03
N PRO A 71 5.20 -4.57 0.68
CA PRO A 71 4.88 -5.21 -0.60
C PRO A 71 3.38 -5.56 -0.70
N ASN A 72 2.94 -5.92 -1.90
CA ASN A 72 1.57 -6.41 -2.11
C ASN A 72 1.32 -7.67 -1.27
N GLY A 73 0.15 -7.73 -0.60
CA GLY A 73 -0.18 -8.83 0.31
C GLY A 73 0.41 -8.72 1.72
N SER A 74 1.16 -7.66 2.06
CA SER A 74 1.74 -7.49 3.40
C SER A 74 0.73 -7.18 4.52
N GLY A 75 -0.54 -6.87 4.19
CA GLY A 75 -1.59 -6.56 5.17
C GLY A 75 -2.01 -5.08 5.23
N LYS A 76 -1.42 -4.16 4.45
CA LYS A 76 -1.74 -2.72 4.42
C LYS A 76 -3.24 -2.44 4.31
N THR A 77 -3.85 -2.90 3.23
CA THR A 77 -5.31 -2.75 3.00
C THR A 77 -6.15 -3.38 4.10
N THR A 78 -5.70 -4.49 4.70
CA THR A 78 -6.39 -5.11 5.85
C THR A 78 -6.35 -4.18 7.05
N LEU A 79 -5.20 -3.61 7.38
CA LEU A 79 -5.04 -2.66 8.47
C LEU A 79 -5.91 -1.42 8.25
N ILE A 80 -5.85 -0.81 7.07
CA ILE A 80 -6.68 0.35 6.72
C ILE A 80 -8.18 0.02 6.84
N LYS A 81 -8.64 -1.15 6.37
CA LYS A 81 -10.03 -1.56 6.50
C LYS A 81 -10.47 -1.75 7.96
N ILE A 82 -9.57 -2.17 8.85
CA ILE A 82 -9.85 -2.22 10.30
C ILE A 82 -10.02 -0.79 10.83
N LEU A 83 -9.08 0.11 10.51
CA LEU A 83 -9.14 1.52 10.92
C LEU A 83 -10.38 2.24 10.37
N ALA A 84 -10.84 1.85 9.18
CA ALA A 84 -12.07 2.38 8.56
C ALA A 84 -13.36 1.79 9.15
N GLY A 85 -13.29 0.85 10.10
CA GLY A 85 -14.47 0.16 10.61
C GLY A 85 -15.23 -0.66 9.55
N LEU A 86 -14.54 -1.11 8.50
CA LEU A 86 -15.10 -1.98 7.46
C LEU A 86 -15.01 -3.46 7.81
N ILE A 87 -13.98 -3.84 8.56
CA ILE A 87 -13.79 -5.20 9.06
C ILE A 87 -13.36 -5.14 10.52
N ARG A 88 -13.75 -6.17 11.30
CA ARG A 88 -13.32 -6.31 12.71
C ARG A 88 -11.99 -7.07 12.76
N PRO A 89 -11.09 -6.74 13.69
CA PRO A 89 -9.97 -7.59 14.01
C PRO A 89 -10.43 -8.94 14.54
N THR A 90 -9.58 -9.96 14.47
CA THR A 90 -9.83 -11.28 15.07
C THR A 90 -9.44 -11.29 16.54
N ALA A 91 -8.44 -10.51 16.91
CA ALA A 91 -7.96 -10.32 18.28
C ALA A 91 -7.25 -8.97 18.41
N GLY A 92 -6.92 -8.58 19.63
CA GLY A 92 -6.34 -7.29 19.98
C GLY A 92 -7.41 -6.24 20.24
N VAL A 93 -6.96 -5.08 20.73
CA VAL A 93 -7.83 -3.94 21.09
C VAL A 93 -7.28 -2.65 20.47
N GLY A 94 -8.11 -1.63 20.40
CA GLY A 94 -7.67 -0.32 19.93
C GLY A 94 -8.83 0.64 19.75
N GLN A 95 -8.48 1.85 19.32
CA GLN A 95 -9.45 2.91 19.05
C GLN A 95 -9.03 3.76 17.87
N VAL A 96 -10.02 4.37 17.21
CA VAL A 96 -9.86 5.35 16.13
C VAL A 96 -10.70 6.57 16.48
N ALA A 97 -10.09 7.75 16.55
CA ALA A 97 -10.72 9.00 16.97
C ALA A 97 -11.50 8.86 18.31
N GLY A 98 -10.93 8.12 19.28
CA GLY A 98 -11.55 7.85 20.56
C GLY A 98 -12.64 6.77 20.56
N VAL A 99 -12.94 6.17 19.40
CA VAL A 99 -13.98 5.14 19.23
C VAL A 99 -13.35 3.74 19.22
N PRO A 100 -13.77 2.79 20.08
CA PRO A 100 -13.27 1.42 20.08
C PRO A 100 -13.46 0.67 18.76
N LEU A 101 -12.54 -0.27 18.44
CA LEU A 101 -12.53 -1.01 17.16
C LEU A 101 -13.76 -1.91 16.93
N ASP A 102 -14.46 -2.32 17.97
CA ASP A 102 -15.70 -3.10 17.88
C ASP A 102 -16.92 -2.25 17.49
N GLU A 103 -16.87 -0.93 17.74
CA GLU A 103 -17.91 0.03 17.37
C GLU A 103 -17.78 0.50 15.89
N THR A 104 -17.77 -0.43 14.98
CA THR A 104 -17.49 -0.15 13.54
C THR A 104 -18.39 0.90 12.89
N ARG A 105 -19.66 1.04 13.33
CA ARG A 105 -20.58 2.07 12.82
C ARG A 105 -20.20 3.48 13.28
N ALA A 106 -19.74 3.61 14.53
CA ALA A 106 -19.29 4.87 15.10
C ALA A 106 -17.96 5.30 14.45
N ILE A 107 -17.01 4.38 14.25
CA ILE A 107 -15.76 4.65 13.52
C ILE A 107 -16.06 5.23 12.14
N ARG A 108 -16.96 4.62 11.35
CA ARG A 108 -17.28 5.11 9.98
C ARG A 108 -17.82 6.54 9.93
N ARG A 109 -18.25 7.11 11.03
CA ARG A 109 -18.63 8.53 11.13
C ARG A 109 -17.45 9.45 11.41
N GLN A 110 -16.33 8.90 11.90
CA GLN A 110 -15.13 9.64 12.27
C GLN A 110 -14.04 9.56 11.22
N VAL A 111 -14.24 8.73 10.17
CA VAL A 111 -13.21 8.46 9.16
C VAL A 111 -13.72 8.73 7.76
N SER A 112 -12.88 9.36 6.94
CA SER A 112 -13.03 9.37 5.49
C SER A 112 -12.09 8.30 4.92
N TYR A 113 -12.63 7.32 4.19
CA TYR A 113 -11.86 6.25 3.57
C TYR A 113 -11.95 6.32 2.05
N VAL A 114 -10.80 6.35 1.42
CA VAL A 114 -10.65 6.32 -0.04
C VAL A 114 -9.67 5.21 -0.42
N SER A 115 -10.09 4.35 -1.35
CA SER A 115 -9.25 3.35 -1.98
C SER A 115 -9.27 3.56 -3.48
N THR A 116 -8.10 3.52 -4.10
CA THR A 116 -7.96 3.63 -5.56
C THR A 116 -7.91 2.26 -6.22
N THR A 117 -7.71 1.19 -5.47
CA THR A 117 -7.74 -0.19 -5.96
C THR A 117 -9.17 -0.62 -6.31
N GLY A 118 -9.45 -0.58 -7.58
CA GLY A 118 -10.75 -0.91 -8.16
C GLY A 118 -11.65 0.33 -8.28
N TRP A 119 -12.07 0.60 -9.48
CA TRP A 119 -13.00 1.66 -9.87
C TRP A 119 -14.38 1.55 -9.19
N MET A 120 -14.51 0.68 -8.17
CA MET A 120 -15.72 0.49 -7.38
C MET A 120 -15.98 1.71 -6.52
N GLY A 121 -16.99 2.46 -6.87
CA GLY A 121 -17.45 3.63 -6.13
C GLY A 121 -17.55 4.90 -6.98
N LEU A 122 -17.42 4.81 -8.30
CA LEU A 122 -17.84 5.85 -9.22
C LEU A 122 -19.00 5.34 -10.08
N GLU A 123 -20.03 6.16 -10.19
CA GLU A 123 -21.14 5.91 -11.11
C GLU A 123 -20.75 6.39 -12.52
N TRP A 124 -20.51 5.46 -13.41
CA TRP A 124 -19.93 5.71 -14.74
C TRP A 124 -20.78 6.61 -15.64
N ALA A 125 -22.09 6.54 -15.46
CA ALA A 125 -23.05 7.35 -16.24
C ALA A 125 -23.16 8.80 -15.72
N LEU A 126 -22.79 9.04 -14.46
CA LEU A 126 -22.85 10.35 -13.86
C LEU A 126 -21.59 11.18 -14.22
N THR A 127 -21.74 12.50 -14.21
CA THR A 127 -20.61 13.43 -14.34
C THR A 127 -19.73 13.41 -13.08
N ALA A 128 -18.53 13.98 -13.16
CA ALA A 128 -17.66 14.13 -11.98
C ALA A 128 -18.37 14.90 -10.85
N GLU A 129 -19.03 16.00 -11.18
CA GLU A 129 -19.82 16.81 -10.22
C GLU A 129 -20.98 16.00 -9.62
N GLN A 130 -21.75 15.31 -10.45
CA GLN A 130 -22.85 14.48 -9.99
C GLN A 130 -22.41 13.33 -9.08
N ASN A 131 -21.26 12.70 -9.37
CA ASN A 131 -20.69 11.69 -8.51
C ASN A 131 -20.38 12.22 -7.11
N LEU A 132 -19.68 13.35 -7.01
CA LEU A 132 -19.34 13.93 -5.71
C LEU A 132 -20.60 14.36 -4.96
N HIS A 133 -21.53 15.00 -5.65
CA HIS A 133 -22.81 15.39 -5.07
C HIS A 133 -23.61 14.18 -4.57
N PHE A 134 -23.66 13.11 -5.34
CA PHE A 134 -24.33 11.86 -4.96
C PHE A 134 -23.74 11.29 -3.65
N PHE A 135 -22.42 11.17 -3.55
CA PHE A 135 -21.79 10.61 -2.35
C PHE A 135 -21.96 11.54 -1.12
N ALA A 136 -21.85 12.85 -1.31
CA ALA A 136 -22.12 13.82 -0.25
C ALA A 136 -23.56 13.70 0.28
N ARG A 137 -24.53 13.58 -0.61
CA ARG A 137 -25.95 13.40 -0.26
C ARG A 137 -26.23 12.04 0.39
N LEU A 138 -25.61 10.99 -0.12
CA LEU A 138 -25.75 9.63 0.43
C LEU A 138 -25.31 9.56 1.90
N SER A 139 -24.33 10.38 2.28
CA SER A 139 -23.86 10.47 3.68
C SER A 139 -24.72 11.38 4.57
N GLY A 140 -25.82 11.92 4.04
CA GLY A 140 -26.73 12.78 4.78
C GLY A 140 -26.40 14.29 4.75
N MET A 141 -25.44 14.72 3.94
CA MET A 141 -25.07 16.13 3.84
C MET A 141 -26.21 16.97 3.23
N PRO A 142 -26.58 18.14 3.78
CA PRO A 142 -27.56 19.05 3.20
C PRO A 142 -27.18 19.45 1.76
N THR A 143 -28.15 19.64 0.87
CA THR A 143 -27.91 19.88 -0.56
C THR A 143 -26.97 21.05 -0.85
N ALA A 144 -27.19 22.20 -0.19
CA ALA A 144 -26.34 23.37 -0.37
C ALA A 144 -24.89 23.13 0.04
N LEU A 145 -24.69 22.45 1.18
CA LEU A 145 -23.35 22.08 1.67
C LEU A 145 -22.71 21.05 0.75
N ALA A 146 -23.45 20.03 0.30
CA ALA A 146 -22.97 19.01 -0.64
C ALA A 146 -22.47 19.65 -1.94
N LYS A 147 -23.22 20.61 -2.49
CA LYS A 147 -22.79 21.37 -3.68
C LYS A 147 -21.52 22.15 -3.40
N HIS A 148 -21.48 22.94 -2.34
CA HIS A 148 -20.29 23.73 -1.98
C HIS A 148 -19.05 22.88 -1.82
N ARG A 149 -19.12 21.76 -1.06
CA ARG A 149 -18.01 20.83 -0.85
C ARG A 149 -17.57 20.12 -2.12
N SER A 150 -18.51 19.75 -2.99
CA SER A 150 -18.19 19.16 -4.30
C SER A 150 -17.44 20.15 -5.18
N ASP A 151 -17.89 21.40 -5.22
CA ASP A 151 -17.24 22.46 -6.00
C ASP A 151 -15.82 22.76 -5.48
N GLU A 152 -15.63 22.85 -4.16
CA GLU A 152 -14.29 22.97 -3.54
C GLU A 152 -13.38 21.82 -3.93
N ALA A 153 -13.85 20.58 -3.80
CA ALA A 153 -13.06 19.38 -4.08
C ALA A 153 -12.66 19.29 -5.56
N LEU A 154 -13.56 19.64 -6.48
CA LEU A 154 -13.28 19.69 -7.92
C LEU A 154 -12.23 20.74 -8.28
N ARG A 155 -12.24 21.90 -7.63
CA ARG A 155 -11.24 22.96 -7.83
C ARG A 155 -9.89 22.54 -7.26
N ALA A 156 -9.86 21.98 -6.05
CA ALA A 156 -8.63 21.56 -5.38
C ALA A 156 -7.86 20.46 -6.14
N LEU A 157 -8.56 19.69 -6.99
CA LEU A 157 -7.98 18.60 -7.76
C LEU A 157 -7.94 18.87 -9.28
N ASP A 158 -8.07 20.14 -9.67
CA ASP A 158 -8.02 20.55 -11.09
C ASP A 158 -8.99 19.76 -11.99
N LEU A 159 -10.21 19.57 -11.50
CA LEU A 159 -11.30 18.90 -12.21
C LEU A 159 -12.44 19.86 -12.59
N TRP A 160 -12.33 21.14 -12.24
CA TRP A 160 -13.41 22.09 -12.43
C TRP A 160 -13.82 22.26 -13.89
N GLY A 161 -12.87 22.29 -14.81
CA GLY A 161 -13.10 22.39 -16.26
C GLY A 161 -13.82 21.16 -16.83
N ASP A 162 -13.60 20.00 -16.22
CA ASP A 162 -14.11 18.71 -16.68
C ASP A 162 -15.31 18.19 -15.86
N ARG A 163 -15.79 18.96 -14.90
CA ARG A 163 -16.83 18.55 -13.94
C ARG A 163 -18.13 18.03 -14.59
N ALA A 164 -18.46 18.53 -15.78
CA ALA A 164 -19.65 18.14 -16.53
C ALA A 164 -19.44 16.91 -17.43
N LYS A 165 -18.21 16.40 -17.56
CA LYS A 165 -17.95 15.16 -18.30
C LYS A 165 -18.39 13.94 -17.48
N SER A 166 -19.00 12.95 -18.15
CA SER A 166 -19.31 11.68 -17.51
C SER A 166 -18.00 10.97 -17.09
N VAL A 167 -18.05 10.20 -16.01
CA VAL A 167 -16.88 9.43 -15.52
C VAL A 167 -16.35 8.50 -16.59
N SER A 168 -17.21 7.95 -17.45
CA SER A 168 -16.81 7.12 -18.59
C SER A 168 -15.91 7.85 -19.59
N ALA A 169 -16.09 9.15 -19.76
CA ALA A 169 -15.30 10.00 -20.67
C ALA A 169 -14.01 10.57 -20.07
N LEU A 170 -13.77 10.37 -18.78
CA LEU A 170 -12.56 10.82 -18.10
C LEU A 170 -11.39 9.87 -18.34
N SER A 171 -10.16 10.41 -18.35
CA SER A 171 -8.94 9.61 -18.31
C SER A 171 -8.80 8.87 -16.98
N ASN A 172 -7.93 7.87 -16.92
CA ASN A 172 -7.68 7.13 -15.68
C ASN A 172 -7.21 8.05 -14.53
N GLY A 173 -6.28 8.96 -14.82
CA GLY A 173 -5.81 9.94 -13.83
C GLY A 173 -6.91 10.90 -13.36
N MET A 174 -7.81 11.33 -14.27
CA MET A 174 -8.96 12.17 -13.89
C MET A 174 -9.95 11.41 -13.01
N ARG A 175 -10.23 10.15 -13.32
CA ARG A 175 -11.09 9.29 -12.48
C ARG A 175 -10.52 9.13 -11.08
N GLN A 176 -9.21 8.91 -10.97
CA GLN A 176 -8.54 8.80 -9.69
C GLN A 176 -8.64 10.10 -8.89
N ARG A 177 -8.50 11.26 -9.54
CA ARG A 177 -8.72 12.55 -8.88
C ARG A 177 -10.17 12.73 -8.41
N VAL A 178 -11.17 12.25 -9.15
CA VAL A 178 -12.58 12.24 -8.66
C VAL A 178 -12.73 11.35 -7.43
N ILE A 179 -12.07 10.18 -7.40
CA ILE A 179 -12.07 9.32 -6.21
C ILE A 179 -11.41 10.03 -5.02
N MET A 180 -10.31 10.73 -5.25
CA MET A 180 -9.62 11.50 -4.20
C MET A 180 -10.43 12.71 -3.73
N ALA A 181 -11.18 13.36 -4.64
CA ALA A 181 -12.09 14.45 -4.30
C ALA A 181 -13.13 14.04 -3.26
N ARG A 182 -13.53 12.77 -3.22
CA ARG A 182 -14.42 12.25 -2.17
C ARG A 182 -13.83 12.37 -0.78
N ALA A 183 -12.50 12.22 -0.60
CA ALA A 183 -11.87 12.41 0.71
C ALA A 183 -12.05 13.84 1.25
N LEU A 184 -12.20 14.82 0.36
CA LEU A 184 -12.35 16.23 0.70
C LEU A 184 -13.78 16.64 1.07
N LEU A 185 -14.77 15.80 0.77
CA LEU A 185 -16.18 16.12 1.03
C LEU A 185 -16.49 16.27 2.52
N TRP A 186 -15.79 15.51 3.37
CA TRP A 186 -16.05 15.47 4.80
C TRP A 186 -14.89 16.04 5.62
N HIS A 187 -15.24 16.69 6.73
CA HIS A 187 -14.28 17.09 7.76
C HIS A 187 -14.27 16.03 8.88
N THR A 188 -13.70 14.86 8.56
CA THR A 188 -13.52 13.81 9.57
C THR A 188 -12.18 14.00 10.29
N PRO A 189 -12.08 13.61 11.57
CA PRO A 189 -10.80 13.64 12.30
C PRO A 189 -9.69 12.81 11.65
N VAL A 190 -10.07 11.73 10.94
CA VAL A 190 -9.15 10.79 10.32
C VAL A 190 -9.47 10.64 8.83
N VAL A 191 -8.45 10.69 7.99
CA VAL A 191 -8.51 10.41 6.56
C VAL A 191 -7.62 9.19 6.26
N LEU A 192 -8.19 8.18 5.63
CA LEU A 192 -7.51 6.93 5.29
C LEU A 192 -7.44 6.81 3.76
N LEU A 193 -6.23 6.77 3.23
CA LEU A 193 -5.93 6.71 1.81
C LEU A 193 -5.20 5.39 1.49
N ASP A 194 -5.85 4.52 0.71
CA ASP A 194 -5.32 3.21 0.35
C ASP A 194 -4.81 3.23 -1.09
N GLU A 195 -3.48 3.24 -1.24
CA GLU A 195 -2.73 3.33 -2.50
C GLU A 195 -3.09 4.56 -3.38
N PRO A 196 -3.11 5.79 -2.81
CA PRO A 196 -3.60 6.97 -3.51
C PRO A 196 -2.71 7.40 -4.69
N LEU A 197 -1.44 7.02 -4.73
CA LEU A 197 -0.44 7.48 -5.70
C LEU A 197 -0.35 6.58 -6.94
N VAL A 198 -0.97 5.39 -6.91
CA VAL A 198 -0.91 4.42 -8.00
C VAL A 198 -1.53 4.96 -9.28
N GLY A 199 -0.79 4.88 -10.40
CA GLY A 199 -1.29 5.27 -11.73
C GLY A 199 -1.37 6.78 -11.99
N LEU A 200 -0.81 7.60 -11.11
CA LEU A 200 -0.65 9.05 -11.33
C LEU A 200 0.66 9.36 -12.06
N ASP A 201 0.60 10.27 -13.01
CA ASP A 201 1.80 10.89 -13.56
C ASP A 201 2.47 11.85 -12.54
N PRO A 202 3.75 12.23 -12.75
CA PRO A 202 4.52 13.02 -11.78
C PRO A 202 3.86 14.34 -11.36
N HIS A 203 3.19 15.04 -12.30
CA HIS A 203 2.55 16.32 -12.00
C HIS A 203 1.34 16.15 -11.06
N HIS A 204 0.45 15.21 -11.37
CA HIS A 204 -0.73 14.93 -10.56
C HIS A 204 -0.36 14.30 -9.21
N ARG A 205 0.74 13.52 -9.18
CA ARG A 205 1.31 12.99 -7.94
C ARG A 205 1.72 14.11 -6.99
N HIS A 206 2.48 15.09 -7.49
CA HIS A 206 2.90 16.24 -6.68
C HIS A 206 1.71 17.03 -6.11
N ALA A 207 0.70 17.31 -6.94
CA ALA A 207 -0.51 17.99 -6.51
C ALA A 207 -1.26 17.20 -5.40
N LEU A 208 -1.30 15.86 -5.51
CA LEU A 208 -1.92 15.02 -4.50
C LEU A 208 -1.13 15.02 -3.18
N LEU A 209 0.20 14.98 -3.23
CA LEU A 209 1.04 15.08 -2.03
C LEU A 209 0.81 16.40 -1.30
N GLN A 210 0.75 17.53 -2.02
CA GLN A 210 0.40 18.84 -1.44
C GLN A 210 -0.99 18.86 -0.82
N LEU A 211 -1.97 18.21 -1.45
CA LEU A 211 -3.31 18.07 -0.91
C LEU A 211 -3.31 17.31 0.42
N ILE A 212 -2.62 16.17 0.48
CA ILE A 212 -2.51 15.34 1.69
C ILE A 212 -1.85 16.15 2.81
N GLU A 213 -0.79 16.89 2.50
CA GLU A 213 -0.14 17.79 3.45
C GLU A 213 -1.10 18.87 3.95
N GLY A 214 -1.87 19.48 3.07
CA GLY A 214 -2.90 20.47 3.42
C GLY A 214 -3.98 19.91 4.35
N LEU A 215 -4.42 18.67 4.16
CA LEU A 215 -5.36 18.00 5.06
C LEU A 215 -4.82 17.91 6.49
N ALA A 216 -3.56 17.55 6.64
CA ALA A 216 -2.94 17.41 7.95
C ALA A 216 -2.55 18.76 8.56
N ARG A 217 -1.78 19.59 7.83
CA ARG A 217 -1.16 20.81 8.38
C ARG A 217 -2.14 21.99 8.49
N GLN A 218 -3.06 22.13 7.53
CA GLN A 218 -4.00 23.27 7.50
C GLN A 218 -5.34 22.93 8.15
N ARG A 219 -5.82 21.68 7.98
CA ARG A 219 -7.11 21.25 8.53
C ARG A 219 -7.01 20.46 9.83
N GLY A 220 -5.80 20.13 10.29
CA GLY A 220 -5.56 19.40 11.53
C GLY A 220 -6.04 17.94 11.51
N GLN A 221 -6.32 17.38 10.32
CA GLN A 221 -6.79 16.01 10.17
C GLN A 221 -5.61 15.04 10.32
N THR A 222 -5.84 13.90 10.96
CA THR A 222 -4.86 12.81 10.96
C THR A 222 -5.00 12.05 9.65
N VAL A 223 -3.92 11.92 8.88
CA VAL A 223 -3.94 11.26 7.57
C VAL A 223 -3.12 9.97 7.64
N VAL A 224 -3.71 8.85 7.25
CA VAL A 224 -3.03 7.57 7.08
C VAL A 224 -2.96 7.24 5.61
N VAL A 225 -1.76 7.06 5.08
CA VAL A 225 -1.52 6.75 3.66
C VAL A 225 -0.85 5.39 3.56
N SER A 226 -1.46 4.44 2.83
CA SER A 226 -0.74 3.23 2.42
C SER A 226 -0.22 3.37 1.00
N ASP A 227 1.00 2.94 0.77
CA ASP A 227 1.54 2.82 -0.58
C ASP A 227 2.63 1.74 -0.62
N HIS A 228 3.05 1.35 -1.81
CA HIS A 228 4.23 0.53 -2.05
C HIS A 228 5.45 1.38 -2.47
N ASP A 229 5.22 2.65 -2.84
CA ASP A 229 6.26 3.62 -3.15
C ASP A 229 6.78 4.26 -1.85
N ALA A 230 7.89 3.71 -1.37
CA ALA A 230 8.52 4.15 -0.14
C ALA A 230 9.07 5.59 -0.22
N GLU A 231 9.54 6.03 -1.39
CA GLU A 231 10.10 7.37 -1.58
C GLU A 231 9.02 8.45 -1.46
N ALA A 232 7.89 8.24 -2.14
CA ALA A 232 6.80 9.19 -2.08
C ALA A 232 6.21 9.31 -0.66
N VAL A 233 6.07 8.20 0.05
CA VAL A 233 5.59 8.22 1.43
C VAL A 233 6.64 8.83 2.37
N ALA A 234 7.93 8.57 2.14
CA ALA A 234 9.03 9.14 2.94
C ALA A 234 9.10 10.67 2.90
N THR A 235 8.71 11.29 1.76
CA THR A 235 8.69 12.76 1.64
C THR A 235 7.54 13.41 2.38
N LEU A 236 6.48 12.65 2.71
CA LEU A 236 5.23 13.18 3.24
C LEU A 236 4.99 12.80 4.71
N ALA A 237 5.32 11.56 5.08
CA ALA A 237 4.95 11.00 6.37
C ALA A 237 5.86 11.45 7.51
N ASP A 238 5.27 11.80 8.64
CA ASP A 238 6.00 12.07 9.89
C ASP A 238 6.61 10.79 10.47
N ARG A 239 5.81 9.71 10.45
CA ARG A 239 6.23 8.37 10.85
C ARG A 239 5.63 7.33 9.90
N VAL A 240 6.29 6.17 9.85
CA VAL A 240 5.88 5.07 9.00
C VAL A 240 5.83 3.75 9.75
N LEU A 241 4.94 2.88 9.29
CA LEU A 241 4.86 1.47 9.65
C LEU A 241 5.31 0.64 8.44
N LEU A 242 6.30 -0.20 8.62
CA LEU A 242 6.72 -1.18 7.64
C LEU A 242 6.02 -2.50 7.92
N LEU A 243 5.28 -3.02 6.94
CA LEU A 243 4.58 -4.30 7.02
C LEU A 243 5.20 -5.30 6.05
N ALA A 244 5.55 -6.48 6.55
CA ALA A 244 6.00 -7.62 5.77
C ALA A 244 5.26 -8.87 6.23
N GLN A 245 4.61 -9.59 5.31
CA GLN A 245 3.90 -10.85 5.59
C GLN A 245 2.94 -10.80 6.80
N GLY A 246 2.25 -9.68 6.96
CA GLY A 246 1.30 -9.45 8.07
C GLY A 246 1.96 -9.11 9.42
N GLN A 247 3.27 -8.93 9.46
CA GLN A 247 4.03 -8.56 10.66
C GLN A 247 4.52 -7.13 10.57
N VAL A 248 4.68 -6.49 11.73
CA VAL A 248 5.32 -5.18 11.83
C VAL A 248 6.84 -5.40 11.76
N ALA A 249 7.43 -5.02 10.65
CA ALA A 249 8.86 -5.08 10.39
C ALA A 249 9.59 -3.85 10.93
N GLY A 250 8.95 -2.68 10.89
CA GLY A 250 9.51 -1.43 11.43
C GLY A 250 8.42 -0.42 11.75
N TYR A 251 8.71 0.47 12.72
CA TYR A 251 7.83 1.54 13.12
C TYR A 251 8.64 2.72 13.68
N GLY A 252 8.41 3.91 13.18
CA GLY A 252 9.10 5.12 13.62
C GLY A 252 9.17 6.20 12.56
N THR A 253 10.00 7.22 12.78
CA THR A 253 10.31 8.23 11.76
C THR A 253 11.14 7.63 10.63
N VAL A 254 11.04 8.20 9.43
CA VAL A 254 11.85 7.76 8.27
C VAL A 254 13.34 7.79 8.61
N ALA A 255 13.80 8.89 9.26
CA ALA A 255 15.19 9.03 9.67
C ALA A 255 15.66 7.90 10.60
N ASN A 256 14.86 7.56 11.63
CA ASN A 256 15.20 6.50 12.57
C ASN A 256 15.23 5.10 11.93
N LEU A 257 14.43 4.88 10.91
CA LEU A 257 14.40 3.59 10.21
C LEU A 257 15.58 3.47 9.25
N VAL A 258 15.92 4.52 8.52
CA VAL A 258 17.08 4.54 7.60
C VAL A 258 18.39 4.48 8.40
N GLU A 259 18.45 5.10 9.60
CA GLU A 259 19.62 5.05 10.48
C GLU A 259 20.02 3.62 10.90
N ARG A 260 19.09 2.65 10.87
CA ARG A 260 19.42 1.24 11.10
C ARG A 260 20.34 0.65 10.03
N LEU A 261 20.40 1.27 8.86
CA LEU A 261 21.26 0.89 7.75
C LEU A 261 22.47 1.83 7.58
N ARG A 262 22.80 2.67 8.57
CA ARG A 262 23.88 3.67 8.49
C ARG A 262 25.25 3.08 8.14
N ASP A 263 25.50 1.84 8.61
CA ASP A 263 26.76 1.13 8.36
C ASP A 263 26.73 0.35 7.03
N ARG A 264 25.75 0.59 6.18
CA ARG A 264 25.57 -0.06 4.87
C ARG A 264 25.64 0.95 3.74
N ARG A 265 26.12 0.53 2.57
CA ARG A 265 26.06 1.25 1.31
C ARG A 265 25.35 0.40 0.27
N ILE A 266 24.63 1.03 -0.61
CA ILE A 266 23.96 0.36 -1.71
C ILE A 266 24.75 0.63 -2.98
N VAL A 267 25.16 -0.43 -3.66
CA VAL A 267 25.86 -0.38 -4.94
C VAL A 267 24.92 -0.90 -6.00
N ASP A 268 24.48 -0.03 -6.87
CA ASP A 268 23.67 -0.36 -8.05
C ASP A 268 24.63 -0.52 -9.24
N LEU A 269 24.61 -1.69 -9.88
CA LEU A 269 25.48 -1.99 -11.04
C LEU A 269 24.63 -2.47 -12.21
N VAL A 270 25.13 -2.18 -13.41
CA VAL A 270 24.62 -2.74 -14.66
C VAL A 270 25.75 -3.51 -15.32
N THR A 271 25.46 -4.75 -15.70
CA THR A 271 26.41 -5.61 -16.39
C THR A 271 25.90 -6.01 -17.76
N THR A 272 26.81 -6.30 -18.67
CA THR A 272 26.54 -7.00 -19.93
C THR A 272 26.96 -8.47 -19.78
N GLY A 273 26.15 -9.37 -20.37
CA GLY A 273 26.32 -10.82 -20.20
C GLY A 273 25.33 -11.40 -19.20
N THR A 274 25.07 -12.70 -19.29
CA THR A 274 24.08 -13.42 -18.47
C THR A 274 24.72 -14.26 -17.38
N GLY A 275 26.04 -14.21 -17.21
CA GLY A 275 26.80 -14.95 -16.20
C GLY A 275 26.31 -14.60 -14.78
N THR A 276 26.36 -15.59 -13.93
CA THR A 276 26.22 -15.43 -12.47
C THR A 276 27.49 -15.97 -11.85
N PRO A 277 28.09 -15.29 -10.86
CA PRO A 277 29.24 -15.84 -10.16
C PRO A 277 28.90 -17.20 -9.56
N ASP A 278 29.76 -18.20 -9.79
CA ASP A 278 29.63 -19.54 -9.20
C ASP A 278 30.10 -19.56 -7.74
N VAL A 279 30.71 -18.48 -7.30
CA VAL A 279 31.27 -18.34 -5.94
C VAL A 279 30.29 -17.48 -5.09
N ALA A 280 30.19 -17.81 -3.81
CA ALA A 280 29.44 -17.04 -2.85
C ALA A 280 29.90 -15.56 -2.87
N PRO A 281 28.98 -14.59 -2.62
CA PRO A 281 29.34 -13.17 -2.53
C PRO A 281 30.36 -12.95 -1.41
N PRO A 282 31.21 -11.89 -1.52
CA PRO A 282 32.18 -11.51 -0.50
C PRO A 282 31.55 -11.32 0.88
N ALA A 283 32.34 -11.53 1.95
CA ALA A 283 31.88 -11.39 3.32
C ALA A 283 31.34 -9.99 3.67
N ALA A 284 31.84 -8.96 2.99
CA ALA A 284 31.36 -7.59 3.13
C ALA A 284 29.95 -7.38 2.50
N VAL A 285 29.46 -8.33 1.74
CA VAL A 285 28.15 -8.25 1.07
C VAL A 285 27.08 -8.88 1.95
N SER A 286 26.11 -8.09 2.36
CA SER A 286 24.96 -8.56 3.16
C SER A 286 23.75 -8.96 2.30
N ARG A 287 23.69 -8.46 1.06
CA ARG A 287 22.56 -8.71 0.17
C ARG A 287 22.92 -8.52 -1.30
N VAL A 288 22.38 -9.39 -2.15
CA VAL A 288 22.45 -9.27 -3.61
C VAL A 288 21.05 -9.44 -4.20
N VAL A 289 20.65 -8.50 -5.05
CA VAL A 289 19.42 -8.59 -5.84
C VAL A 289 19.78 -8.45 -7.30
N ARG A 290 19.39 -9.45 -8.09
CA ARG A 290 19.60 -9.46 -9.54
C ARG A 290 18.27 -9.27 -10.26
N ARG A 291 18.22 -8.38 -11.24
CA ARG A 291 17.03 -8.12 -12.06
C ARG A 291 17.39 -8.02 -13.54
N PRO A 292 16.58 -8.60 -14.46
CA PRO A 292 16.75 -8.31 -15.87
C PRO A 292 16.46 -6.81 -16.10
N ARG A 293 17.32 -6.12 -16.86
CA ARG A 293 17.09 -4.72 -17.23
C ARG A 293 16.26 -4.69 -18.55
N PRO A 294 15.15 -3.95 -18.60
CA PRO A 294 14.49 -3.66 -19.87
C PRO A 294 15.43 -2.84 -20.76
N GLY A 295 15.82 -3.36 -21.92
CA GLY A 295 16.78 -2.71 -22.81
C GLY A 295 17.49 -3.69 -23.75
N PRO A 296 18.68 -3.36 -24.26
CA PRO A 296 19.44 -4.24 -25.13
C PRO A 296 19.65 -5.62 -24.52
N LEU A 297 19.52 -6.65 -25.35
CA LEU A 297 19.67 -8.06 -24.93
C LEU A 297 20.95 -8.29 -24.12
N GLY A 298 20.84 -8.92 -22.97
CA GLY A 298 21.95 -9.33 -22.14
C GLY A 298 22.36 -8.35 -21.02
N GLN A 299 21.62 -7.27 -20.79
CA GLN A 299 21.88 -6.40 -19.64
C GLN A 299 21.18 -6.92 -18.37
N VAL A 300 21.92 -6.90 -17.26
CA VAL A 300 21.45 -7.28 -15.94
C VAL A 300 21.75 -6.17 -14.95
N GLN A 301 20.76 -5.81 -14.16
CA GLN A 301 20.93 -4.86 -13.05
C GLN A 301 21.15 -5.65 -11.76
N TRP A 302 22.15 -5.25 -11.01
CA TRP A 302 22.48 -5.77 -9.70
C TRP A 302 22.32 -4.67 -8.67
N GLN A 303 21.75 -5.00 -7.55
CA GLN A 303 21.75 -4.14 -6.36
C GLN A 303 22.43 -4.92 -5.25
N VAL A 304 23.55 -4.39 -4.77
CA VAL A 304 24.40 -5.05 -3.76
C VAL A 304 24.44 -4.16 -2.53
N THR A 305 24.13 -4.74 -1.38
CA THR A 305 24.27 -4.05 -0.08
C THR A 305 25.57 -4.48 0.58
N VAL A 306 26.45 -3.52 0.82
CA VAL A 306 27.78 -3.75 1.40
C VAL A 306 27.93 -3.10 2.76
N ASP A 307 28.83 -3.62 3.61
CA ASP A 307 29.22 -2.98 4.89
C ASP A 307 30.08 -1.75 4.58
N ALA A 308 29.58 -0.58 4.97
CA ALA A 308 30.25 0.69 4.75
C ALA A 308 31.57 0.83 5.54
N ARG A 309 31.78 0.00 6.56
CA ARG A 309 32.98 -0.01 7.39
C ARG A 309 34.11 -0.84 6.76
N HIS A 310 33.81 -1.62 5.73
CA HIS A 310 34.78 -2.43 5.00
C HIS A 310 35.34 -1.62 3.81
N PRO A 311 36.60 -1.14 3.86
CA PRO A 311 37.12 -0.20 2.87
C PRO A 311 37.19 -0.78 1.45
N ASP A 312 37.43 -2.08 1.33
CA ASP A 312 37.60 -2.76 0.04
C ASP A 312 36.32 -3.42 -0.50
N ALA A 313 35.19 -3.25 0.20
CA ALA A 313 33.92 -3.91 -0.16
C ALA A 313 33.50 -3.70 -1.61
N LEU A 314 33.69 -2.48 -2.14
CA LEU A 314 33.33 -2.17 -3.53
C LEU A 314 34.22 -2.95 -4.52
N MET A 315 35.52 -3.01 -4.27
CA MET A 315 36.49 -3.72 -5.09
C MET A 315 36.23 -5.24 -5.07
N GLU A 316 35.89 -5.78 -3.92
CA GLU A 316 35.50 -7.19 -3.78
C GLU A 316 34.26 -7.52 -4.59
N VAL A 317 33.24 -6.64 -4.59
CA VAL A 317 32.01 -6.80 -5.41
C VAL A 317 32.33 -6.77 -6.90
N ILE A 318 33.18 -5.84 -7.34
CA ILE A 318 33.60 -5.73 -8.74
C ILE A 318 34.32 -7.03 -9.17
N THR A 319 35.30 -7.46 -8.41
CA THR A 319 36.09 -8.67 -8.70
C THR A 319 35.20 -9.91 -8.70
N TRP A 320 34.25 -10.00 -7.76
CA TRP A 320 33.29 -11.08 -7.67
C TRP A 320 32.38 -11.16 -8.91
N LEU A 321 31.86 -10.03 -9.40
CA LEU A 321 31.04 -9.99 -10.62
C LEU A 321 31.87 -10.30 -11.87
N GLU A 322 33.09 -9.75 -11.99
CA GLU A 322 33.98 -10.00 -13.12
C GLU A 322 34.40 -11.48 -13.22
N SER A 323 34.47 -12.19 -12.09
CA SER A 323 34.76 -13.65 -12.08
C SER A 323 33.69 -14.46 -12.83
N ALA A 324 32.49 -13.94 -13.00
CA ALA A 324 31.40 -14.52 -13.81
C ALA A 324 31.52 -14.22 -15.31
N GLY A 325 32.59 -13.55 -15.75
CA GLY A 325 32.75 -13.14 -17.15
C GLY A 325 31.76 -12.07 -17.63
N VAL A 326 31.20 -11.29 -16.72
CA VAL A 326 30.32 -10.15 -17.04
C VAL A 326 31.12 -8.86 -16.99
N MET A 327 30.79 -7.91 -17.87
CA MET A 327 31.42 -6.60 -17.89
C MET A 327 30.49 -5.58 -17.22
N ILE A 328 31.02 -4.83 -16.24
CA ILE A 328 30.29 -3.76 -15.58
C ILE A 328 30.28 -2.53 -16.49
N THR A 329 29.11 -2.02 -16.84
CA THR A 329 28.92 -0.86 -17.70
C THR A 329 28.51 0.40 -16.95
N GLU A 330 27.82 0.23 -15.83
CA GLU A 330 27.40 1.32 -14.95
C GLU A 330 27.60 0.89 -13.51
N LEU A 331 28.06 1.81 -12.67
CA LEU A 331 28.20 1.63 -11.24
C LEU A 331 27.80 2.92 -10.54
N THR A 332 26.88 2.81 -9.56
CA THR A 332 26.45 3.94 -8.74
C THR A 332 26.40 3.50 -7.28
N GLU A 333 27.07 4.24 -6.43
CA GLU A 333 27.01 4.07 -4.98
C GLU A 333 26.08 5.11 -4.37
N ARG A 334 25.19 4.70 -3.47
CA ARG A 334 24.27 5.59 -2.78
C ARG A 334 24.06 5.19 -1.32
N ALA A 335 23.62 6.15 -0.53
CA ALA A 335 23.15 5.90 0.83
C ALA A 335 21.86 5.03 0.81
N PRO A 336 21.64 4.24 1.86
CA PRO A 336 20.38 3.51 2.03
C PRO A 336 19.17 4.44 2.09
N SER A 337 18.06 3.98 1.53
CA SER A 337 16.76 4.62 1.56
C SER A 337 15.75 3.80 2.37
N LEU A 338 14.56 4.35 2.59
CA LEU A 338 13.47 3.61 3.23
C LEU A 338 13.05 2.37 2.43
N GLN A 339 13.21 2.40 1.10
CA GLN A 339 12.95 1.25 0.25
C GLN A 339 13.92 0.08 0.54
N ASP A 340 15.17 0.40 0.86
CA ASP A 340 16.18 -0.61 1.21
C ASP A 340 15.88 -1.23 2.58
N VAL A 341 15.42 -0.41 3.55
CA VAL A 341 14.93 -0.92 4.85
C VAL A 341 13.77 -1.90 4.67
N LEU A 342 12.78 -1.51 3.85
CA LEU A 342 11.63 -2.36 3.57
C LEU A 342 12.04 -3.69 2.93
N ALA A 343 13.00 -3.64 2.03
CA ALA A 343 13.49 -4.80 1.32
C ALA A 343 14.33 -5.74 2.22
N ASP A 344 15.08 -5.18 3.17
CA ASP A 344 15.87 -5.93 4.16
C ASP A 344 14.94 -6.68 5.14
N GLU A 345 13.95 -5.98 5.67
CA GLU A 345 12.96 -6.53 6.60
C GLU A 345 12.05 -7.58 5.94
N ALA A 346 11.71 -7.40 4.66
CA ALA A 346 10.89 -8.36 3.93
C ALA A 346 11.61 -9.72 3.77
N LEU A 347 12.92 -9.73 3.58
CA LEU A 347 13.75 -10.93 3.49
C LEU A 347 13.93 -11.60 4.87
N SER A 348 14.15 -10.79 5.91
CA SER A 348 14.26 -11.31 7.28
C SER A 348 12.96 -12.00 7.71
N ALA A 349 11.80 -11.44 7.36
CA ALA A 349 10.49 -12.04 7.64
C ALA A 349 10.22 -13.32 6.84
N ALA A 350 10.86 -13.49 5.67
CA ALA A 350 10.72 -14.69 4.84
C ALA A 350 11.63 -15.87 5.30
N GLY A 351 12.47 -15.67 6.32
CA GLY A 351 13.41 -16.68 6.80
C GLY A 351 14.53 -17.02 5.80
N GLN A 352 14.67 -16.20 4.75
CA GLN A 352 15.77 -16.31 3.79
C GLN A 352 16.93 -15.42 4.25
N VAL A 353 17.67 -15.89 5.22
CA VAL A 353 19.07 -15.47 5.36
C VAL A 353 19.78 -16.05 4.15
N THR A 354 19.97 -15.25 3.13
CA THR A 354 20.87 -15.62 2.04
C THR A 354 22.28 -15.66 2.60
N ALA A 355 22.80 -16.89 2.75
CA ALA A 355 24.22 -17.15 2.86
C ALA A 355 24.90 -16.75 1.55
#